data_8a7e173d9e0650672ca211714725d232
#
_entry.id   8a7e173d9e0650672ca211714725d232
#
_cell.length_a   1.000
_cell.length_b   1.000
_cell.length_c   1.000
_cell.angle_alpha   90.00
_cell.angle_beta   90.00
_cell.angle_gamma   90.00
#
_symmetry.space_group_name_H-M   'P 1'
#
loop_
_entity.id
_entity.type
_entity.pdbx_description
1 polymer ?
#
loop_
_entity_poly.entity_id
_entity_poly.type
_entity_poly.pdbx_seq_one_letter_code
_entity_poly.pdbx_strand_id
1 'polypeptide(L)'
;MIFKKVVLTGLQLTVAMLSCIAAAPSAFAQAKWEKLAPFPEPSEEILGAAAGGKMYVFAGLIPIWKPKGLVYEYDPANNQWTKKKPMALPSHHVAFTEYHGKIYAFGGFVYPTSGPAAWVPINNAWEYDPAADSWKALAPMPSKRGSPVAAAAGDKIYVIGGASLPPGSTDIAVSPTTPHSSVGTVEEYNPETNTWRERTPMPTPRNHAAIGVVNGKVYVIGGRVGAAFIGLASDTSVVEEYDPSTDKWSATRARMPTTRSALGYAVINGRIYVAGGEFQDPHMMATFRSVEAYDPTSNTWSIMPPMPVSRHGLAAGAIGNKLILVGGDVQSSGTGVEVSTSEVDELVIPDTAH
;
A
#
# COMPACT_ATOMS: atom_id res chain seq x y z
N MET A 1 -36.82 70.02 52.72
CA MET A 1 -37.52 68.96 52.04
C MET A 1 -36.93 68.84 50.62
N ILE A 2 -36.03 67.98 50.35
CA ILE A 2 -35.28 67.90 49.08
C ILE A 2 -35.67 66.58 48.41
N PHE A 3 -36.40 66.66 47.31
CA PHE A 3 -36.75 65.48 46.51
C PHE A 3 -35.53 65.09 45.60
N LYS A 4 -35.00 63.89 45.81
CA LYS A 4 -34.01 63.28 44.86
C LYS A 4 -34.77 62.63 43.70
N LYS A 5 -34.52 63.07 42.49
CA LYS A 5 -34.92 62.40 41.26
C LYS A 5 -34.05 61.10 41.07
N VAL A 6 -34.74 59.99 40.92
CA VAL A 6 -34.09 58.71 40.50
C VAL A 6 -34.16 58.69 38.99
N VAL A 7 -32.93 58.57 38.34
CA VAL A 7 -32.80 58.33 36.90
C VAL A 7 -32.67 56.86 36.68
N LEU A 8 -33.69 56.23 36.03
CA LEU A 8 -33.59 54.87 35.54
C LEU A 8 -32.78 54.86 34.22
N THR A 9 -31.60 54.28 34.24
CA THR A 9 -30.83 53.95 33.03
C THR A 9 -31.34 52.61 32.50
N GLY A 10 -31.91 52.64 31.28
CA GLY A 10 -32.33 51.42 30.58
C GLY A 10 -31.12 50.60 30.12
N LEU A 11 -31.13 49.36 30.51
CA LEU A 11 -30.16 48.34 30.07
C LEU A 11 -30.64 47.80 28.71
N GLN A 12 -29.97 48.15 27.63
CA GLN A 12 -30.20 47.50 26.31
C GLN A 12 -29.53 46.15 26.30
N LEU A 13 -30.34 45.08 26.28
CA LEU A 13 -29.88 43.72 26.04
C LEU A 13 -29.62 43.55 24.54
N THR A 14 -28.35 43.50 24.14
CA THR A 14 -27.96 43.11 22.78
C THR A 14 -27.97 41.57 22.71
N VAL A 15 -28.97 40.99 22.06
CA VAL A 15 -29.00 39.54 21.75
C VAL A 15 -28.09 39.33 20.58
N ALA A 16 -26.88 38.76 20.84
CA ALA A 16 -25.99 38.25 19.81
C ALA A 16 -26.59 36.95 19.26
N MET A 17 -27.14 37.01 18.05
CA MET A 17 -27.45 35.78 17.30
C MET A 17 -26.15 35.05 16.95
N LEU A 18 -25.85 33.96 17.63
CA LEU A 18 -24.84 32.98 17.20
C LEU A 18 -25.39 32.29 15.95
N SER A 19 -24.94 32.72 14.77
CA SER A 19 -25.15 31.99 13.53
C SER A 19 -24.33 30.70 13.61
N CYS A 20 -24.97 29.56 13.91
CA CYS A 20 -24.38 28.26 13.68
C CYS A 20 -24.15 28.11 12.17
N ILE A 21 -22.96 28.41 11.69
CA ILE A 21 -22.51 28.01 10.36
C ILE A 21 -22.38 26.50 10.46
N ALA A 22 -23.38 25.75 10.00
CA ALA A 22 -23.25 24.33 9.76
C ALA A 22 -22.16 24.19 8.67
N ALA A 23 -20.96 23.75 9.07
CA ALA A 23 -19.92 23.39 8.10
C ALA A 23 -20.52 22.31 7.19
N ALA A 24 -20.54 22.57 5.88
CA ALA A 24 -20.90 21.55 4.91
C ALA A 24 -19.98 20.32 5.15
N PRO A 25 -20.52 19.09 5.18
CA PRO A 25 -19.70 17.92 5.34
C PRO A 25 -18.63 17.92 4.25
N SER A 26 -17.38 17.63 4.62
CA SER A 26 -16.30 17.54 3.64
C SER A 26 -16.71 16.54 2.55
N ALA A 27 -16.28 16.75 1.30
CA ALA A 27 -16.59 15.82 0.19
C ALA A 27 -16.25 14.35 0.55
N PHE A 28 -15.27 14.12 1.41
CA PHE A 28 -14.89 12.78 1.90
C PHE A 28 -15.94 12.14 2.84
N ALA A 29 -16.76 12.92 3.52
CA ALA A 29 -17.87 12.39 4.34
C ALA A 29 -18.98 11.75 3.47
N GLN A 30 -18.97 11.95 2.16
CA GLN A 30 -19.90 11.34 1.21
C GLN A 30 -19.35 10.06 0.56
N ALA A 31 -18.08 9.71 0.76
CA ALA A 31 -17.51 8.46 0.27
C ALA A 31 -18.23 7.27 0.91
N LYS A 32 -18.62 6.28 0.08
CA LYS A 32 -19.41 5.13 0.52
C LYS A 32 -18.73 3.83 0.15
N TRP A 33 -18.84 2.86 1.04
CA TRP A 33 -18.44 1.49 0.78
C TRP A 33 -19.55 0.72 0.05
N GLU A 34 -19.15 -0.01 -0.98
CA GLU A 34 -19.99 -0.98 -1.69
C GLU A 34 -19.32 -2.35 -1.64
N LYS A 35 -20.14 -3.41 -1.49
CA LYS A 35 -19.63 -4.78 -1.48
C LYS A 35 -19.66 -5.33 -2.89
N LEU A 36 -18.54 -5.94 -3.30
CA LEU A 36 -18.38 -6.57 -4.60
C LEU A 36 -18.44 -8.09 -4.48
N ALA A 37 -18.40 -8.78 -5.65
CA ALA A 37 -18.34 -10.25 -5.68
C ALA A 37 -17.14 -10.75 -4.86
N PRO A 38 -17.34 -11.74 -3.98
CA PRO A 38 -16.30 -12.22 -3.08
C PRO A 38 -15.11 -12.81 -3.86
N PHE A 39 -13.90 -12.61 -3.33
CA PHE A 39 -12.70 -13.19 -3.92
C PHE A 39 -12.75 -14.73 -3.87
N PRO A 40 -12.57 -15.43 -4.99
CA PRO A 40 -12.82 -16.85 -5.07
C PRO A 40 -11.88 -17.74 -4.24
N GLU A 41 -10.68 -17.25 -3.95
CA GLU A 41 -9.64 -18.04 -3.29
C GLU A 41 -8.98 -17.25 -2.15
N PRO A 42 -9.62 -17.13 -0.98
CA PRO A 42 -9.13 -16.36 0.16
C PRO A 42 -7.65 -16.59 0.44
N SER A 43 -6.92 -15.52 0.62
CA SER A 43 -5.48 -15.54 0.85
C SER A 43 -5.03 -14.25 1.51
N GLU A 44 -3.95 -14.35 2.26
CA GLU A 44 -3.16 -13.20 2.70
C GLU A 44 -1.98 -12.97 1.75
N GLU A 45 -1.30 -11.83 1.93
CA GLU A 45 -0.15 -11.40 1.12
C GLU A 45 -0.46 -11.47 -0.38
N ILE A 46 -1.69 -11.11 -0.73
CA ILE A 46 -2.11 -10.85 -2.09
C ILE A 46 -1.84 -9.39 -2.43
N LEU A 47 -1.47 -9.16 -3.68
CA LEU A 47 -1.07 -7.85 -4.16
C LEU A 47 -1.90 -7.49 -5.39
N GLY A 48 -2.15 -6.20 -5.57
CA GLY A 48 -3.04 -5.70 -6.60
C GLY A 48 -2.38 -4.78 -7.61
N ALA A 49 -2.91 -4.80 -8.83
CA ALA A 49 -2.67 -3.78 -9.83
C ALA A 49 -3.90 -3.62 -10.72
N ALA A 50 -4.20 -2.39 -11.13
CA ALA A 50 -5.29 -2.13 -12.08
C ALA A 50 -4.70 -1.87 -13.47
N ALA A 51 -5.26 -2.52 -14.49
CA ALA A 51 -4.87 -2.32 -15.88
C ALA A 51 -6.10 -2.47 -16.80
N GLY A 52 -6.22 -1.65 -17.80
CA GLY A 52 -7.31 -1.74 -18.80
C GLY A 52 -8.72 -1.66 -18.19
N GLY A 53 -8.91 -0.93 -17.09
CA GLY A 53 -10.19 -0.81 -16.39
C GLY A 53 -10.59 -2.03 -15.58
N LYS A 54 -9.67 -2.96 -15.32
CA LYS A 54 -9.87 -4.17 -14.53
C LYS A 54 -8.88 -4.22 -13.35
N MET A 55 -9.24 -4.97 -12.30
CA MET A 55 -8.38 -5.22 -11.15
C MET A 55 -7.75 -6.61 -11.28
N TYR A 56 -6.44 -6.69 -11.09
CA TYR A 56 -5.69 -7.95 -11.05
C TYR A 56 -5.17 -8.19 -9.65
N VAL A 57 -5.29 -9.44 -9.19
CA VAL A 57 -4.82 -9.90 -7.88
C VAL A 57 -3.80 -11.02 -8.09
N PHE A 58 -2.67 -10.90 -7.42
CA PHE A 58 -1.51 -11.78 -7.59
C PHE A 58 -1.02 -12.34 -6.26
N ALA A 59 -0.15 -13.36 -6.35
CA ALA A 59 0.60 -13.97 -5.25
C ALA A 59 -0.23 -14.83 -4.30
N GLY A 60 -0.35 -14.46 -3.04
CA GLY A 60 -1.06 -15.20 -2.00
C GLY A 60 -0.23 -16.27 -1.32
N LEU A 61 -0.49 -16.45 -0.02
CA LEU A 61 0.12 -17.47 0.82
C LEU A 61 -0.91 -18.53 1.25
N ILE A 62 -0.41 -19.73 1.54
CA ILE A 62 -1.11 -20.72 2.36
C ILE A 62 -0.36 -20.88 3.70
N PRO A 63 -0.97 -21.51 4.71
CA PRO A 63 -0.30 -21.78 5.99
C PRO A 63 1.12 -22.29 5.81
N ILE A 64 2.00 -21.94 6.76
CA ILE A 64 3.46 -22.16 6.72
C ILE A 64 4.20 -21.39 5.60
N TRP A 65 3.66 -20.26 5.14
CA TRP A 65 4.28 -19.31 4.21
C TRP A 65 4.58 -19.83 2.80
N LYS A 66 3.85 -20.84 2.32
CA LYS A 66 4.06 -21.36 0.97
C LYS A 66 3.32 -20.52 -0.07
N PRO A 67 3.99 -19.96 -1.08
CA PRO A 67 3.34 -19.15 -2.11
C PRO A 67 2.38 -19.94 -2.97
N LYS A 68 1.21 -19.37 -3.28
CA LYS A 68 0.24 -19.92 -4.23
C LYS A 68 0.53 -19.53 -5.67
N GLY A 69 1.02 -18.32 -5.90
CA GLY A 69 1.22 -17.77 -7.24
C GLY A 69 -0.10 -17.50 -7.97
N LEU A 70 -1.14 -17.08 -7.24
CA LEU A 70 -2.45 -16.76 -7.79
C LEU A 70 -2.38 -15.67 -8.84
N VAL A 71 -3.26 -15.74 -9.85
CA VAL A 71 -3.62 -14.61 -10.71
C VAL A 71 -5.12 -14.65 -10.96
N TYR A 72 -5.79 -13.57 -10.59
CA TYR A 72 -7.21 -13.37 -10.83
C TYR A 72 -7.46 -11.98 -11.44
N GLU A 73 -8.39 -11.91 -12.37
CA GLU A 73 -8.92 -10.69 -12.96
C GLU A 73 -10.33 -10.46 -12.43
N TYR A 74 -10.59 -9.26 -11.94
CA TYR A 74 -11.93 -8.78 -11.62
C TYR A 74 -12.39 -7.79 -12.69
N ASP A 75 -13.56 -8.05 -13.26
CA ASP A 75 -14.22 -7.18 -14.21
C ASP A 75 -15.38 -6.44 -13.53
N PRO A 76 -15.26 -5.11 -13.31
CA PRO A 76 -16.30 -4.34 -12.64
C PRO A 76 -17.59 -4.21 -13.48
N ALA A 77 -17.54 -4.41 -14.80
CA ALA A 77 -18.70 -4.28 -15.66
C ALA A 77 -19.75 -5.37 -15.40
N ASN A 78 -19.32 -6.55 -14.98
CA ASN A 78 -20.20 -7.68 -14.68
C ASN A 78 -20.08 -8.19 -13.25
N ASN A 79 -19.21 -7.54 -12.41
CA ASN A 79 -18.93 -7.93 -11.03
C ASN A 79 -18.49 -9.40 -10.91
N GLN A 80 -17.53 -9.83 -11.74
CA GLN A 80 -17.09 -11.22 -11.80
C GLN A 80 -15.57 -11.37 -11.73
N TRP A 81 -15.13 -12.49 -11.18
CA TRP A 81 -13.75 -12.93 -11.13
C TRP A 81 -13.45 -13.98 -12.19
N THR A 82 -12.29 -13.86 -12.84
CA THR A 82 -11.77 -14.87 -13.79
C THR A 82 -10.37 -15.27 -13.35
N LYS A 83 -10.15 -16.57 -13.16
CA LYS A 83 -8.81 -17.12 -12.90
C LYS A 83 -7.98 -17.02 -14.17
N LYS A 84 -6.77 -16.50 -14.02
CA LYS A 84 -5.82 -16.29 -15.10
C LYS A 84 -4.63 -17.25 -14.98
N LYS A 85 -3.72 -17.20 -15.96
CA LYS A 85 -2.50 -17.98 -15.94
C LYS A 85 -1.67 -17.64 -14.69
N PRO A 86 -1.31 -18.62 -13.85
CA PRO A 86 -0.60 -18.39 -12.60
C PRO A 86 0.75 -17.73 -12.84
N MET A 87 1.31 -17.13 -11.80
CA MET A 87 2.65 -16.54 -11.84
C MET A 87 3.68 -17.56 -12.35
N ALA A 88 4.60 -17.09 -13.17
CA ALA A 88 5.69 -17.91 -13.73
C ALA A 88 6.57 -18.53 -12.65
N LEU A 89 6.73 -17.85 -11.52
CA LEU A 89 7.38 -18.33 -10.32
C LEU A 89 6.50 -17.99 -9.12
N PRO A 90 5.86 -18.98 -8.46
CA PRO A 90 5.08 -18.74 -7.25
C PRO A 90 5.96 -18.07 -6.18
N SER A 91 5.60 -16.85 -5.83
CA SER A 91 6.31 -16.02 -4.85
C SER A 91 5.32 -15.12 -4.12
N HIS A 92 5.74 -14.58 -2.98
CA HIS A 92 4.95 -13.67 -2.15
C HIS A 92 5.74 -12.39 -1.87
N HIS A 93 5.05 -11.35 -1.38
CA HIS A 93 5.67 -10.05 -1.11
C HIS A 93 6.42 -9.48 -2.33
N VAL A 94 5.84 -9.65 -3.51
CA VAL A 94 6.34 -9.16 -4.79
C VAL A 94 5.87 -7.72 -4.99
N ALA A 95 6.69 -6.85 -5.56
CA ALA A 95 6.21 -5.53 -5.95
C ALA A 95 5.53 -5.60 -7.32
N PHE A 96 4.32 -5.04 -7.43
CA PHE A 96 3.60 -4.93 -8.70
C PHE A 96 3.35 -3.47 -9.06
N THR A 97 3.42 -3.16 -10.35
CA THR A 97 3.00 -1.87 -10.90
C THR A 97 2.50 -2.03 -12.33
N GLU A 98 1.51 -1.22 -12.69
CA GLU A 98 1.07 -1.13 -14.08
C GLU A 98 1.96 -0.14 -14.86
N TYR A 99 2.25 -0.46 -16.11
CA TYR A 99 2.88 0.45 -17.06
C TYR A 99 2.46 0.09 -18.49
N HIS A 100 1.82 1.03 -19.20
CA HIS A 100 1.34 0.90 -20.57
C HIS A 100 0.49 -0.36 -20.84
N GLY A 101 -0.46 -0.64 -19.95
CA GLY A 101 -1.38 -1.77 -20.07
C GLY A 101 -0.79 -3.13 -19.70
N LYS A 102 0.47 -3.18 -19.29
CA LYS A 102 1.14 -4.37 -18.77
C LYS A 102 1.33 -4.25 -17.26
N ILE A 103 1.47 -5.39 -16.59
CA ILE A 103 1.74 -5.43 -15.15
C ILE A 103 3.12 -6.03 -14.92
N TYR A 104 3.97 -5.28 -14.25
CA TYR A 104 5.35 -5.66 -13.95
C TYR A 104 5.44 -6.17 -12.52
N ALA A 105 6.21 -7.25 -12.33
CA ALA A 105 6.42 -7.93 -11.05
C ALA A 105 7.91 -8.01 -10.73
N PHE A 106 8.31 -7.61 -9.51
CA PHE A 106 9.72 -7.51 -9.12
C PHE A 106 10.00 -8.09 -7.75
N GLY A 107 11.04 -8.93 -7.65
CA GLY A 107 11.53 -9.50 -6.41
C GLY A 107 10.51 -10.37 -5.70
N GLY A 108 10.48 -10.27 -4.37
CA GLY A 108 9.66 -11.09 -3.51
C GLY A 108 10.46 -12.20 -2.84
N PHE A 109 9.73 -13.13 -2.25
CA PHE A 109 10.31 -14.32 -1.62
C PHE A 109 9.70 -15.58 -2.22
N VAL A 110 10.51 -16.62 -2.32
CA VAL A 110 10.06 -17.97 -2.64
C VAL A 110 10.24 -18.90 -1.44
N TYR A 111 9.54 -20.02 -1.47
CA TYR A 111 9.71 -21.07 -0.46
C TYR A 111 11.05 -21.81 -0.70
N PRO A 112 11.80 -22.15 0.37
CA PRO A 112 13.05 -22.89 0.21
C PRO A 112 12.77 -24.29 -0.37
N THR A 113 13.71 -24.78 -1.19
CA THR A 113 13.60 -26.12 -1.80
C THR A 113 13.90 -27.25 -0.82
N SER A 114 14.49 -26.93 0.34
CA SER A 114 14.80 -27.84 1.43
C SER A 114 14.94 -27.09 2.75
N GLY A 115 14.81 -27.78 3.86
CA GLY A 115 14.89 -27.18 5.20
C GLY A 115 13.54 -26.66 5.74
N PRO A 116 13.59 -25.91 6.83
CA PRO A 116 12.38 -25.35 7.46
C PRO A 116 11.76 -24.26 6.60
N ALA A 117 10.50 -23.94 6.89
CA ALA A 117 9.80 -22.80 6.30
C ALA A 117 10.59 -21.51 6.53
N ALA A 118 10.85 -20.77 5.44
CA ALA A 118 11.62 -19.53 5.44
C ALA A 118 11.33 -18.75 4.15
N TRP A 119 11.79 -17.52 4.06
CA TRP A 119 11.61 -16.64 2.91
C TRP A 119 12.92 -16.44 2.15
N VAL A 120 13.05 -17.03 0.97
CA VAL A 120 14.24 -16.88 0.12
C VAL A 120 14.06 -15.65 -0.76
N PRO A 121 14.82 -14.56 -0.54
CA PRO A 121 14.70 -13.36 -1.36
C PRO A 121 15.18 -13.60 -2.78
N ILE A 122 14.43 -13.11 -3.75
CA ILE A 122 14.72 -13.27 -5.18
C ILE A 122 14.89 -11.91 -5.87
N ASN A 123 15.49 -11.93 -7.05
CA ASN A 123 15.64 -10.76 -7.91
C ASN A 123 14.98 -10.92 -9.28
N ASN A 124 14.09 -11.89 -9.42
CA ASN A 124 13.34 -12.09 -10.65
C ASN A 124 12.50 -10.88 -11.00
N ALA A 125 12.41 -10.59 -12.29
CA ALA A 125 11.53 -9.58 -12.84
C ALA A 125 10.70 -10.19 -13.97
N TRP A 126 9.40 -9.84 -14.03
CA TRP A 126 8.45 -10.38 -14.99
C TRP A 126 7.53 -9.27 -15.50
N GLU A 127 7.09 -9.43 -16.74
CA GLU A 127 6.01 -8.68 -17.35
C GLU A 127 4.82 -9.62 -17.56
N TYR A 128 3.66 -9.26 -17.06
CA TYR A 128 2.39 -9.92 -17.34
C TYR A 128 1.61 -9.10 -18.38
N ASP A 129 1.20 -9.77 -19.45
CA ASP A 129 0.31 -9.22 -20.46
C ASP A 129 -1.13 -9.64 -20.16
N PRO A 130 -1.99 -8.74 -19.65
CA PRO A 130 -3.39 -9.06 -19.39
C PRO A 130 -4.19 -9.49 -20.62
N ALA A 131 -3.90 -8.92 -21.78
CA ALA A 131 -4.61 -9.22 -23.03
C ALA A 131 -4.26 -10.62 -23.57
N ALA A 132 -2.98 -11.01 -23.47
CA ALA A 132 -2.50 -12.32 -23.92
C ALA A 132 -2.54 -13.40 -22.83
N ASP A 133 -2.86 -13.02 -21.57
CA ASP A 133 -2.79 -13.89 -20.39
C ASP A 133 -1.44 -14.64 -20.33
N SER A 134 -0.34 -13.90 -20.42
CA SER A 134 0.99 -14.48 -20.53
C SER A 134 2.06 -13.73 -19.76
N TRP A 135 3.07 -14.49 -19.29
CA TRP A 135 4.22 -13.96 -18.56
C TRP A 135 5.48 -13.99 -19.45
N LYS A 136 6.25 -12.91 -19.37
CA LYS A 136 7.55 -12.74 -20.02
C LYS A 136 8.60 -12.45 -18.96
N ALA A 137 9.70 -13.21 -18.95
CA ALA A 137 10.85 -12.93 -18.11
C ALA A 137 11.58 -11.67 -18.59
N LEU A 138 12.01 -10.85 -17.66
CA LEU A 138 12.80 -9.64 -17.87
C LEU A 138 14.20 -9.81 -17.31
N ALA A 139 15.09 -8.86 -17.59
CA ALA A 139 16.39 -8.80 -16.93
C ALA A 139 16.19 -8.77 -15.41
N PRO A 140 16.86 -9.64 -14.65
CA PRO A 140 16.70 -9.67 -13.20
C PRO A 140 17.18 -8.38 -12.55
N MET A 141 16.57 -8.01 -11.42
CA MET A 141 17.04 -6.90 -10.59
C MET A 141 18.50 -7.12 -10.16
N PRO A 142 19.29 -6.05 -9.98
CA PRO A 142 20.65 -6.16 -9.44
C PRO A 142 20.70 -6.80 -8.05
N SER A 143 19.71 -6.54 -7.19
CA SER A 143 19.68 -7.05 -5.83
C SER A 143 18.49 -7.98 -5.55
N LYS A 144 18.72 -9.02 -4.71
CA LYS A 144 17.66 -9.92 -4.21
C LYS A 144 16.99 -9.31 -3.00
N ARG A 145 15.65 -9.13 -3.04
CA ARG A 145 14.88 -8.60 -1.91
C ARG A 145 13.39 -8.91 -2.02
N GLY A 146 12.74 -9.08 -0.90
CA GLY A 146 11.30 -9.22 -0.82
C GLY A 146 10.65 -8.01 -0.16
N SER A 147 9.35 -7.88 -0.28
CA SER A 147 8.56 -6.74 0.17
C SER A 147 9.06 -5.36 -0.31
N PRO A 148 9.66 -5.22 -1.50
CA PRO A 148 9.87 -3.90 -2.06
C PRO A 148 8.52 -3.31 -2.51
N VAL A 149 8.53 -2.02 -2.86
CA VAL A 149 7.43 -1.39 -3.57
C VAL A 149 7.87 -0.97 -4.96
N ALA A 150 6.94 -0.91 -5.92
CA ALA A 150 7.25 -0.48 -7.28
C ALA A 150 6.23 0.53 -7.81
N ALA A 151 6.71 1.51 -8.58
CA ALA A 151 5.85 2.47 -9.24
C ALA A 151 6.45 2.95 -10.56
N ALA A 152 5.60 3.15 -11.56
CA ALA A 152 5.97 3.77 -12.82
C ALA A 152 5.93 5.30 -12.67
N ALA A 153 7.03 5.97 -13.03
CA ALA A 153 7.12 7.42 -13.07
C ALA A 153 7.83 7.85 -14.34
N GLY A 154 7.13 8.61 -15.19
CA GLY A 154 7.60 8.91 -16.55
C GLY A 154 7.69 7.63 -17.38
N ASP A 155 8.83 7.41 -18.02
CA ASP A 155 9.13 6.27 -18.87
C ASP A 155 9.92 5.15 -18.17
N LYS A 156 9.99 5.19 -16.84
CA LYS A 156 10.74 4.24 -16.01
C LYS A 156 9.89 3.67 -14.89
N ILE A 157 10.34 2.51 -14.38
CA ILE A 157 9.77 1.88 -13.20
C ILE A 157 10.83 1.87 -12.08
N TYR A 158 10.43 2.30 -10.89
CA TYR A 158 11.30 2.37 -9.72
C TYR A 158 10.90 1.29 -8.73
N VAL A 159 11.87 0.45 -8.33
CA VAL A 159 11.70 -0.57 -7.30
C VAL A 159 12.47 -0.12 -6.06
N ILE A 160 11.76 0.09 -4.96
CA ILE A 160 12.26 0.82 -3.79
C ILE A 160 12.11 -0.02 -2.52
N GLY A 161 13.15 0.00 -1.69
CA GLY A 161 13.13 -0.64 -0.38
C GLY A 161 13.09 -2.16 -0.44
N GLY A 162 12.46 -2.75 0.56
CA GLY A 162 12.36 -4.18 0.76
C GLY A 162 13.22 -4.70 1.91
N ALA A 163 13.31 -6.02 2.02
CA ALA A 163 14.14 -6.70 3.00
C ALA A 163 15.02 -7.75 2.34
N SER A 164 16.25 -7.88 2.84
CA SER A 164 17.25 -8.78 2.28
C SER A 164 18.19 -9.29 3.38
N LEU A 165 18.99 -10.29 3.01
CA LEU A 165 20.10 -10.75 3.82
C LEU A 165 21.25 -9.73 3.83
N PRO A 166 22.06 -9.66 4.90
CA PRO A 166 23.23 -8.79 4.92
C PRO A 166 24.21 -9.12 3.79
N PRO A 167 24.95 -8.15 3.24
CA PRO A 167 26.00 -8.40 2.28
C PRO A 167 27.02 -9.43 2.83
N GLY A 168 27.35 -10.44 2.02
CA GLY A 168 28.29 -11.49 2.41
C GLY A 168 27.71 -12.57 3.32
N SER A 169 26.42 -12.55 3.63
CA SER A 169 25.77 -13.64 4.37
C SER A 169 25.90 -14.96 3.62
N THR A 170 26.16 -16.04 4.37
CA THR A 170 26.09 -17.42 3.87
C THR A 170 24.67 -17.99 3.94
N ASP A 171 23.76 -17.31 4.62
CA ASP A 171 22.35 -17.69 4.66
C ASP A 171 21.71 -17.48 3.29
N ILE A 172 20.74 -18.32 2.96
CA ILE A 172 19.99 -18.25 1.70
C ILE A 172 18.57 -17.71 1.88
N ALA A 173 18.10 -17.66 3.12
CA ALA A 173 16.72 -17.30 3.43
C ALA A 173 16.63 -16.43 4.70
N VAL A 174 15.66 -15.55 4.72
CA VAL A 174 15.27 -14.80 5.92
C VAL A 174 14.25 -15.60 6.74
N SER A 175 14.38 -15.54 8.04
CA SER A 175 13.50 -16.18 9.01
C SER A 175 13.48 -15.35 10.31
N PRO A 176 12.61 -15.63 11.28
CA PRO A 176 12.63 -14.93 12.57
C PRO A 176 13.97 -15.03 13.34
N THR A 177 14.80 -16.01 13.00
CA THR A 177 16.10 -16.28 13.68
C THR A 177 17.32 -15.97 12.79
N THR A 178 17.12 -15.71 11.50
CA THR A 178 18.22 -15.40 10.56
C THR A 178 18.45 -13.89 10.53
N PRO A 179 19.69 -13.39 10.64
CA PRO A 179 19.99 -11.98 10.48
C PRO A 179 19.53 -11.48 9.09
N HIS A 180 18.73 -10.44 9.07
CA HIS A 180 18.27 -9.76 7.86
C HIS A 180 17.88 -8.33 8.20
N SER A 181 17.74 -7.47 7.19
CA SER A 181 17.38 -6.06 7.41
C SER A 181 16.54 -5.50 6.28
N SER A 182 15.80 -4.46 6.64
CA SER A 182 15.21 -3.54 5.66
C SER A 182 16.33 -2.82 4.90
N VAL A 183 16.13 -2.61 3.60
CA VAL A 183 17.08 -1.91 2.73
C VAL A 183 16.45 -0.63 2.16
N GLY A 184 17.31 0.37 1.90
CA GLY A 184 16.92 1.61 1.23
C GLY A 184 17.14 1.60 -0.28
N THR A 185 17.53 0.46 -0.84
CA THR A 185 17.89 0.31 -2.26
C THR A 185 16.81 0.84 -3.19
N VAL A 186 17.23 1.63 -4.19
CA VAL A 186 16.39 2.12 -5.28
C VAL A 186 17.01 1.66 -6.60
N GLU A 187 16.25 0.91 -7.36
CA GLU A 187 16.65 0.43 -8.68
C GLU A 187 15.63 0.88 -9.72
N GLU A 188 16.12 1.58 -10.74
CA GLU A 188 15.34 2.05 -11.88
C GLU A 188 15.40 1.02 -13.00
N TYR A 189 14.25 0.58 -13.46
CA TYR A 189 14.10 -0.27 -14.62
C TYR A 189 13.67 0.52 -15.84
N ASN A 190 14.35 0.30 -16.96
CA ASN A 190 13.95 0.83 -18.25
C ASN A 190 13.23 -0.26 -19.07
N PRO A 191 11.90 -0.20 -19.23
CA PRO A 191 11.14 -1.19 -19.98
C PRO A 191 11.51 -1.29 -21.46
N GLU A 192 11.92 -0.19 -22.08
CA GLU A 192 12.30 -0.15 -23.50
C GLU A 192 13.56 -0.93 -23.80
N THR A 193 14.58 -0.79 -22.93
CA THR A 193 15.90 -1.43 -23.13
C THR A 193 16.07 -2.70 -22.29
N ASN A 194 15.14 -3.02 -21.40
CA ASN A 194 15.20 -4.13 -20.45
C ASN A 194 16.50 -4.08 -19.61
N THR A 195 16.83 -2.91 -19.06
CA THR A 195 18.06 -2.67 -18.28
C THR A 195 17.75 -2.01 -16.95
N TRP A 196 18.68 -2.16 -16.01
CA TRP A 196 18.62 -1.62 -14.66
C TRP A 196 19.69 -0.55 -14.42
N ARG A 197 19.34 0.38 -13.51
CA ARG A 197 20.26 1.39 -13.01
C ARG A 197 20.01 1.62 -11.53
N GLU A 198 21.08 1.68 -10.71
CA GLU A 198 20.99 2.10 -9.32
C GLU A 198 20.72 3.61 -9.22
N ARG A 199 19.95 3.99 -8.20
CA ARG A 199 19.60 5.38 -7.89
C ARG A 199 19.88 5.68 -6.43
N THR A 200 19.79 6.95 -6.05
CA THR A 200 20.01 7.37 -4.67
C THR A 200 19.09 6.61 -3.70
N PRO A 201 19.65 5.91 -2.70
CA PRO A 201 18.87 5.07 -1.81
C PRO A 201 17.89 5.89 -0.93
N MET A 202 16.78 5.28 -0.57
CA MET A 202 15.77 5.84 0.34
C MET A 202 16.38 6.08 1.73
N PRO A 203 16.20 7.28 2.33
CA PRO A 203 16.83 7.64 3.61
C PRO A 203 16.43 6.77 4.78
N THR A 204 15.16 6.32 4.82
CA THR A 204 14.64 5.41 5.86
C THR A 204 14.43 4.02 5.25
N PRO A 205 15.39 3.08 5.38
CA PRO A 205 15.25 1.71 4.87
C PRO A 205 14.03 1.02 5.44
N ARG A 206 13.13 0.51 4.57
CA ARG A 206 11.89 -0.15 4.99
C ARG A 206 11.30 -1.08 3.94
N ASN A 207 10.45 -1.97 4.39
CA ASN A 207 9.69 -2.94 3.63
C ASN A 207 8.20 -2.84 3.97
N HIS A 208 7.31 -3.56 3.30
CA HIS A 208 5.86 -3.56 3.51
C HIS A 208 5.23 -2.15 3.51
N ALA A 209 5.81 -1.22 2.76
CA ALA A 209 5.33 0.15 2.64
C ALA A 209 4.23 0.27 1.57
N ALA A 210 3.56 1.42 1.53
CA ALA A 210 2.76 1.85 0.39
C ALA A 210 3.59 2.77 -0.53
N ILE A 211 3.18 2.86 -1.80
CA ILE A 211 3.81 3.73 -2.79
C ILE A 211 2.76 4.41 -3.67
N GLY A 212 3.05 5.60 -4.13
CA GLY A 212 2.23 6.28 -5.12
C GLY A 212 3.02 7.30 -5.91
N VAL A 213 2.58 7.60 -7.13
CA VAL A 213 3.18 8.64 -7.99
C VAL A 213 2.17 9.74 -8.22
N VAL A 214 2.57 10.96 -7.88
CA VAL A 214 1.76 12.17 -8.10
C VAL A 214 2.66 13.26 -8.66
N ASN A 215 2.25 13.89 -9.75
CA ASN A 215 3.01 14.94 -10.43
C ASN A 215 4.47 14.56 -10.73
N GLY A 216 4.71 13.31 -11.14
CA GLY A 216 6.03 12.78 -11.47
C GLY A 216 6.96 12.52 -10.28
N LYS A 217 6.50 12.72 -9.06
CA LYS A 217 7.23 12.39 -7.82
C LYS A 217 6.73 11.07 -7.25
N VAL A 218 7.65 10.30 -6.66
CA VAL A 218 7.36 9.02 -6.02
C VAL A 218 7.29 9.22 -4.51
N TYR A 219 6.23 8.75 -3.88
CA TYR A 219 6.02 8.83 -2.43
C TYR A 219 6.02 7.43 -1.84
N VAL A 220 6.86 7.19 -0.83
CA VAL A 220 6.87 5.95 -0.05
C VAL A 220 6.33 6.24 1.34
N ILE A 221 5.34 5.46 1.77
CA ILE A 221 4.50 5.75 2.94
C ILE A 221 4.46 4.56 3.89
N GLY A 222 4.70 4.81 5.18
CA GLY A 222 4.60 3.79 6.21
C GLY A 222 5.56 2.62 6.03
N GLY A 223 5.17 1.43 6.45
CA GLY A 223 5.97 0.21 6.33
C GLY A 223 6.74 -0.15 7.59
N ARG A 224 7.65 -1.14 7.49
CA ARG A 224 8.49 -1.65 8.59
C ARG A 224 9.93 -1.23 8.42
N VAL A 225 10.54 -0.78 9.50
CA VAL A 225 11.98 -0.54 9.63
C VAL A 225 12.63 -1.66 10.43
N GLY A 226 13.94 -1.87 10.25
CA GLY A 226 14.71 -2.92 10.94
C GLY A 226 14.71 -4.23 10.16
N ALA A 227 13.66 -5.02 10.24
CA ALA A 227 13.59 -6.37 9.66
C ALA A 227 12.30 -6.60 8.85
N ALA A 228 12.17 -7.76 8.21
CA ALA A 228 10.92 -8.19 7.56
C ALA A 228 9.95 -8.81 8.57
N PHE A 229 10.48 -9.61 9.49
CA PHE A 229 9.67 -10.26 10.52
C PHE A 229 9.38 -9.32 11.68
N ILE A 230 8.13 -9.31 12.11
CA ILE A 230 7.56 -8.37 13.05
C ILE A 230 8.26 -8.34 14.41
N GLY A 231 8.64 -9.48 14.97
CA GLY A 231 9.34 -9.55 16.26
C GLY A 231 10.70 -8.82 16.30
N LEU A 232 11.23 -8.43 15.13
CA LEU A 232 12.51 -7.75 14.92
C LEU A 232 12.36 -6.40 14.23
N ALA A 233 11.14 -6.00 13.91
CA ALA A 233 10.81 -4.80 13.17
C ALA A 233 10.02 -3.80 14.02
N SER A 234 9.95 -2.56 13.56
CA SER A 234 9.03 -1.55 14.07
C SER A 234 8.30 -0.91 12.90
N ASP A 235 7.00 -0.67 13.05
CA ASP A 235 6.25 0.06 12.04
C ASP A 235 6.60 1.56 12.07
N THR A 236 6.48 2.21 10.92
CA THR A 236 6.75 3.64 10.78
C THR A 236 5.60 4.37 10.11
N SER A 237 5.45 5.66 10.42
CA SER A 237 4.51 6.57 9.77
C SER A 237 5.21 7.53 8.78
N VAL A 238 6.49 7.31 8.51
CA VAL A 238 7.29 8.19 7.65
C VAL A 238 6.74 8.21 6.24
N VAL A 239 6.70 9.42 5.66
CA VAL A 239 6.44 9.69 4.24
C VAL A 239 7.66 10.36 3.65
N GLU A 240 8.23 9.76 2.62
CA GLU A 240 9.39 10.31 1.90
C GLU A 240 9.06 10.47 0.42
N GLU A 241 9.51 11.58 -0.14
CA GLU A 241 9.32 11.92 -1.55
C GLU A 241 10.64 11.78 -2.30
N TYR A 242 10.61 11.05 -3.41
CA TYR A 242 11.70 10.93 -4.35
C TYR A 242 11.38 11.66 -5.66
N ASP A 243 12.34 12.44 -6.13
CA ASP A 243 12.31 13.10 -7.43
C ASP A 243 13.16 12.34 -8.46
N PRO A 244 12.55 11.56 -9.37
CA PRO A 244 13.29 10.85 -10.39
C PRO A 244 14.12 11.72 -11.31
N SER A 245 13.69 12.96 -11.57
CA SER A 245 14.37 13.87 -12.48
C SER A 245 15.71 14.40 -11.95
N THR A 246 15.83 14.52 -10.63
CA THR A 246 17.03 15.01 -9.94
C THR A 246 17.78 13.92 -9.18
N ASP A 247 17.23 12.73 -9.08
CA ASP A 247 17.73 11.61 -8.27
C ASP A 247 17.92 12.00 -6.80
N LYS A 248 16.92 12.69 -6.23
CA LYS A 248 17.01 13.19 -4.85
C LYS A 248 15.76 12.84 -4.05
N TRP A 249 15.99 12.57 -2.78
CA TRP A 249 14.96 12.48 -1.77
C TRP A 249 14.76 13.85 -1.11
N SER A 250 13.52 14.26 -0.96
CA SER A 250 13.15 15.46 -0.20
C SER A 250 13.11 15.17 1.29
N ALA A 251 13.10 16.24 2.10
CA ALA A 251 12.81 16.15 3.52
C ALA A 251 11.47 15.42 3.78
N THR A 252 11.33 14.86 4.96
CA THR A 252 10.13 14.13 5.38
C THR A 252 8.88 14.99 5.19
N ARG A 253 7.86 14.36 4.62
CA ARG A 253 6.53 14.93 4.45
C ARG A 253 5.68 14.74 5.72
N ALA A 254 4.46 15.26 5.74
CA ALA A 254 3.52 15.01 6.83
C ALA A 254 3.35 13.51 7.07
N ARG A 255 3.60 13.08 8.30
CA ARG A 255 3.54 11.67 8.68
C ARG A 255 2.13 11.11 8.53
N MET A 256 2.02 9.84 8.16
CA MET A 256 0.75 9.11 8.15
C MET A 256 0.15 9.11 9.57
N PRO A 257 -1.15 9.43 9.72
CA PRO A 257 -1.78 9.54 11.05
C PRO A 257 -1.74 8.23 11.86
N THR A 258 -1.93 7.09 11.19
CA THR A 258 -1.92 5.76 11.84
C THR A 258 -0.69 4.98 11.40
N THR A 259 0.29 4.80 12.27
CA THR A 259 1.52 4.02 12.01
C THR A 259 1.17 2.56 11.73
N ARG A 260 1.55 2.03 10.54
CA ARG A 260 1.26 0.65 10.13
C ARG A 260 2.01 0.22 8.88
N SER A 261 2.01 -1.08 8.62
CA SER A 261 2.62 -1.76 7.48
C SER A 261 1.66 -2.73 6.79
N ALA A 262 2.09 -3.41 5.75
CA ALA A 262 1.29 -4.36 4.96
C ALA A 262 -0.05 -3.78 4.46
N LEU A 263 0.06 -2.59 3.89
CA LEU A 263 -1.02 -1.69 3.48
C LEU A 263 -1.54 -2.02 2.08
N GLY A 264 -2.86 -1.91 1.88
CA GLY A 264 -3.42 -1.68 0.55
C GLY A 264 -3.28 -0.21 0.16
N TYR A 265 -2.96 0.05 -1.12
CA TYR A 265 -2.77 1.43 -1.58
C TYR A 265 -3.16 1.63 -3.05
N ALA A 266 -3.57 2.84 -3.39
CA ALA A 266 -3.82 3.28 -4.76
C ALA A 266 -3.75 4.81 -4.89
N VAL A 267 -3.59 5.30 -6.12
CA VAL A 267 -3.63 6.73 -6.44
C VAL A 267 -4.94 7.04 -7.16
N ILE A 268 -5.70 8.01 -6.64
CA ILE A 268 -6.96 8.47 -7.23
C ILE A 268 -6.97 10.00 -7.18
N ASN A 269 -7.22 10.64 -8.32
CA ASN A 269 -7.35 12.10 -8.43
C ASN A 269 -6.18 12.87 -7.77
N GLY A 270 -4.94 12.44 -7.99
CA GLY A 270 -3.74 13.09 -7.45
C GLY A 270 -3.52 12.92 -5.95
N ARG A 271 -4.24 12.02 -5.29
CA ARG A 271 -4.06 11.65 -3.87
C ARG A 271 -3.71 10.19 -3.72
N ILE A 272 -2.91 9.88 -2.69
CA ILE A 272 -2.49 8.52 -2.37
C ILE A 272 -3.36 8.01 -1.22
N TYR A 273 -4.16 7.00 -1.50
CA TYR A 273 -5.00 6.33 -0.51
C TYR A 273 -4.26 5.14 0.06
N VAL A 274 -4.26 5.01 1.38
CA VAL A 274 -3.70 3.87 2.12
C VAL A 274 -4.79 3.28 3.01
N ALA A 275 -4.96 1.98 2.95
CA ALA A 275 -6.08 1.28 3.59
C ALA A 275 -5.60 0.02 4.34
N GLY A 276 -6.23 -0.25 5.48
CA GLY A 276 -5.92 -1.44 6.27
C GLY A 276 -4.49 -1.46 6.80
N GLY A 277 -3.90 -2.64 6.80
CA GLY A 277 -2.57 -2.88 7.33
C GLY A 277 -2.57 -3.39 8.76
N GLU A 278 -1.38 -3.59 9.29
CA GLU A 278 -1.17 -4.09 10.65
C GLU A 278 -0.15 -3.28 11.42
N PHE A 279 -0.20 -3.42 12.73
CA PHE A 279 0.80 -2.93 13.67
C PHE A 279 1.15 -4.03 14.65
N GLN A 280 2.42 -4.13 14.97
CA GLN A 280 2.88 -5.06 16.00
C GLN A 280 4.05 -4.48 16.79
N ASP A 281 3.93 -4.65 18.09
CA ASP A 281 5.02 -4.48 19.04
C ASP A 281 4.91 -5.57 20.14
N PRO A 282 5.81 -5.62 21.14
CA PRO A 282 5.73 -6.61 22.22
C PRO A 282 4.45 -6.57 23.05
N HIS A 283 3.65 -5.52 22.95
CA HIS A 283 2.46 -5.28 23.78
C HIS A 283 1.15 -5.31 22.99
N MET A 284 1.19 -5.07 21.68
CA MET A 284 0.00 -4.95 20.86
C MET A 284 0.20 -5.56 19.47
N MET A 285 -0.80 -6.32 19.04
CA MET A 285 -0.95 -6.81 17.67
C MET A 285 -2.33 -6.41 17.18
N ALA A 286 -2.39 -5.70 16.04
CA ALA A 286 -3.65 -5.18 15.53
C ALA A 286 -3.66 -5.14 14.01
N THR A 287 -4.83 -5.38 13.42
CA THR A 287 -5.15 -5.01 12.05
C THR A 287 -6.05 -3.78 12.05
N PHE A 288 -5.96 -2.97 11.02
CA PHE A 288 -6.66 -1.69 10.96
C PHE A 288 -7.80 -1.68 9.95
N ARG A 289 -8.83 -0.89 10.29
CA ARG A 289 -9.87 -0.48 9.35
C ARG A 289 -9.59 0.91 8.76
N SER A 290 -8.52 1.56 9.19
CA SER A 290 -8.18 2.93 8.78
C SER A 290 -8.00 3.02 7.28
N VAL A 291 -8.61 4.05 6.68
CA VAL A 291 -8.35 4.51 5.32
C VAL A 291 -7.99 5.99 5.41
N GLU A 292 -6.85 6.33 4.86
CA GLU A 292 -6.29 7.67 4.93
C GLU A 292 -5.82 8.10 3.54
N ALA A 293 -6.08 9.35 3.18
CA ALA A 293 -5.73 9.92 1.89
C ALA A 293 -4.68 11.02 2.08
N TYR A 294 -3.52 10.84 1.48
CA TYR A 294 -2.45 11.83 1.44
C TYR A 294 -2.58 12.71 0.20
N ASP A 295 -2.60 14.00 0.39
CA ASP A 295 -2.50 15.00 -0.67
C ASP A 295 -1.08 15.55 -0.72
N PRO A 296 -0.26 15.17 -1.71
CA PRO A 296 1.11 15.66 -1.81
C PRO A 296 1.22 17.16 -2.11
N THR A 297 0.21 17.76 -2.73
CA THR A 297 0.22 19.17 -3.10
C THR A 297 0.12 20.05 -1.86
N SER A 298 -0.82 19.74 -0.97
CA SER A 298 -1.00 20.46 0.30
C SER A 298 -0.13 19.90 1.44
N ASN A 299 0.48 18.73 1.24
CA ASN A 299 1.21 17.97 2.26
C ASN A 299 0.34 17.67 3.50
N THR A 300 -0.91 17.25 3.27
CA THR A 300 -1.89 16.98 4.33
C THR A 300 -2.54 15.61 4.19
N TRP A 301 -3.10 15.13 5.29
CA TRP A 301 -3.86 13.88 5.36
C TRP A 301 -5.34 14.14 5.58
N SER A 302 -6.18 13.31 4.98
CA SER A 302 -7.62 13.25 5.24
C SER A 302 -7.99 11.86 5.72
N ILE A 303 -8.84 11.79 6.75
CA ILE A 303 -9.41 10.53 7.25
C ILE A 303 -10.63 10.19 6.39
N MET A 304 -10.64 8.98 5.86
CA MET A 304 -11.71 8.44 5.04
C MET A 304 -12.64 7.54 5.88
N PRO A 305 -13.85 7.20 5.39
CA PRO A 305 -14.69 6.19 6.04
C PRO A 305 -13.90 4.88 6.21
N PRO A 306 -13.88 4.30 7.43
CA PRO A 306 -13.10 3.10 7.71
C PRO A 306 -13.63 1.90 6.93
N MET A 307 -12.75 0.96 6.59
CA MET A 307 -13.11 -0.32 5.96
C MET A 307 -14.18 -1.06 6.78
N PRO A 308 -15.07 -1.83 6.14
CA PRO A 308 -16.04 -2.66 6.84
C PRO A 308 -15.39 -3.69 7.78
N VAL A 309 -14.26 -4.28 7.34
CA VAL A 309 -13.48 -5.29 8.09
C VAL A 309 -12.02 -4.89 8.11
N SER A 310 -11.36 -4.98 9.28
CA SER A 310 -9.91 -4.76 9.41
C SER A 310 -9.14 -5.88 8.74
N ARG A 311 -8.09 -5.54 7.96
CA ARG A 311 -7.31 -6.51 7.20
C ARG A 311 -5.91 -5.98 6.92
N HIS A 312 -4.92 -6.89 6.83
CA HIS A 312 -3.59 -6.60 6.29
C HIS A 312 -3.26 -7.58 5.15
N GLY A 313 -2.13 -7.38 4.47
CA GLY A 313 -1.71 -8.25 3.37
C GLY A 313 -2.77 -8.36 2.25
N LEU A 314 -3.52 -7.28 2.04
CA LEU A 314 -4.65 -7.20 1.11
C LEU A 314 -4.22 -6.59 -0.22
N ALA A 315 -4.83 -7.06 -1.31
CA ALA A 315 -4.65 -6.41 -2.60
C ALA A 315 -5.48 -5.12 -2.69
N ALA A 316 -4.91 -4.10 -3.34
CA ALA A 316 -5.60 -2.84 -3.60
C ALA A 316 -5.32 -2.34 -5.02
N GLY A 317 -6.27 -1.57 -5.56
CA GLY A 317 -6.13 -0.91 -6.85
C GLY A 317 -7.19 0.17 -7.05
N ALA A 318 -6.98 1.02 -8.05
CA ALA A 318 -7.94 2.06 -8.44
C ALA A 318 -8.51 1.82 -9.83
N ILE A 319 -9.83 1.91 -9.97
CA ILE A 319 -10.52 1.94 -11.25
C ILE A 319 -11.40 3.19 -11.28
N GLY A 320 -11.00 4.18 -12.08
CA GLY A 320 -11.62 5.50 -12.04
C GLY A 320 -11.48 6.15 -10.66
N ASN A 321 -12.60 6.56 -10.07
CA ASN A 321 -12.65 7.14 -8.73
C ASN A 321 -12.95 6.11 -7.61
N LYS A 322 -12.72 4.83 -7.85
CA LYS A 322 -13.04 3.72 -6.96
C LYS A 322 -11.77 3.08 -6.43
N LEU A 323 -11.62 3.02 -5.10
CA LEU A 323 -10.60 2.24 -4.42
C LEU A 323 -11.16 0.84 -4.15
N ILE A 324 -10.60 -0.17 -4.79
CA ILE A 324 -11.01 -1.58 -4.62
C ILE A 324 -10.01 -2.27 -3.71
N LEU A 325 -10.51 -2.94 -2.67
CA LEU A 325 -9.74 -3.67 -1.68
C LEU A 325 -10.17 -5.14 -1.67
N VAL A 326 -9.23 -6.07 -1.78
CA VAL A 326 -9.50 -7.50 -1.97
C VAL A 326 -8.79 -8.33 -0.93
N GLY A 327 -9.49 -9.26 -0.29
CA GLY A 327 -8.95 -10.31 0.57
C GLY A 327 -8.08 -9.81 1.72
N GLY A 328 -6.98 -10.48 1.96
CA GLY A 328 -6.07 -10.25 3.08
C GLY A 328 -6.43 -11.07 4.32
N ASP A 329 -5.72 -10.86 5.42
CA ASP A 329 -5.95 -11.52 6.70
C ASP A 329 -6.56 -10.55 7.72
N VAL A 330 -7.56 -11.04 8.48
CA VAL A 330 -8.26 -10.23 9.51
C VAL A 330 -7.50 -10.20 10.85
N GLN A 331 -6.52 -11.06 11.01
CA GLN A 331 -5.62 -11.06 12.17
C GLN A 331 -4.25 -10.54 11.79
N SER A 332 -3.48 -10.03 12.73
CA SER A 332 -2.09 -9.64 12.52
C SER A 332 -1.20 -10.88 12.45
N SER A 333 -0.21 -10.88 11.56
CA SER A 333 0.70 -12.03 11.32
C SER A 333 1.40 -12.57 12.57
N GLY A 334 1.58 -11.77 13.62
CA GLY A 334 2.22 -12.18 14.86
C GLY A 334 1.38 -13.11 15.75
N THR A 335 0.10 -13.30 15.45
CA THR A 335 -0.77 -14.22 16.21
C THR A 335 -0.44 -15.68 15.93
N GLY A 336 0.24 -15.98 14.81
CA GLY A 336 0.49 -17.34 14.33
C GLY A 336 -0.76 -18.06 13.83
N VAL A 337 -1.88 -17.35 13.71
CA VAL A 337 -3.15 -17.84 13.16
C VAL A 337 -3.49 -17.00 11.94
N GLU A 338 -3.60 -17.64 10.79
CA GLU A 338 -3.99 -17.00 9.53
C GLU A 338 -5.50 -17.16 9.33
N VAL A 339 -6.21 -16.04 9.18
CA VAL A 339 -7.65 -16.00 8.91
C VAL A 339 -7.90 -15.16 7.68
N SER A 340 -7.56 -15.72 6.54
CA SER A 340 -7.76 -15.08 5.23
C SER A 340 -9.25 -14.91 4.92
N THR A 341 -9.60 -13.81 4.28
CA THR A 341 -10.98 -13.47 3.95
C THR A 341 -11.21 -13.35 2.44
N SER A 342 -12.47 -13.62 2.01
CA SER A 342 -12.94 -13.37 0.64
C SER A 342 -13.54 -11.97 0.45
N GLU A 343 -13.44 -11.10 1.45
CA GLU A 343 -14.03 -9.77 1.39
C GLU A 343 -13.47 -8.94 0.23
N VAL A 344 -14.38 -8.35 -0.55
CA VAL A 344 -14.05 -7.39 -1.60
C VAL A 344 -14.94 -6.17 -1.40
N ASP A 345 -14.30 -5.05 -1.13
CA ASP A 345 -14.99 -3.79 -0.85
C ASP A 345 -14.49 -2.70 -1.80
N GLU A 346 -15.40 -1.87 -2.27
CA GLU A 346 -15.14 -0.69 -3.09
C GLU A 346 -15.48 0.56 -2.31
N LEU A 347 -14.54 1.49 -2.19
CA LEU A 347 -14.80 2.84 -1.70
C LEU A 347 -14.93 3.78 -2.89
N VAL A 348 -16.13 4.30 -3.11
CA VAL A 348 -16.39 5.31 -4.14
C VAL A 348 -15.97 6.68 -3.59
N ILE A 349 -14.98 7.28 -4.22
CA ILE A 349 -14.47 8.62 -3.88
C ILE A 349 -15.28 9.65 -4.68
N PRO A 350 -16.00 10.56 -4.04
CA PRO A 350 -16.69 11.63 -4.74
C PRO A 350 -15.72 12.52 -5.49
N ASP A 351 -16.11 12.98 -6.69
CA ASP A 351 -15.37 14.02 -7.38
C ASP A 351 -15.35 15.27 -6.49
N THR A 352 -14.16 15.68 -6.08
CA THR A 352 -14.01 16.97 -5.40
C THR A 352 -14.28 18.05 -6.44
N ALA A 353 -15.38 18.78 -6.28
CA ALA A 353 -15.57 20.02 -7.05
C ALA A 353 -14.34 20.92 -6.79
N HIS A 354 -13.63 21.24 -7.85
CA HIS A 354 -12.49 22.15 -7.84
C HIS A 354 -12.96 23.59 -7.61
#